data_5ece46b4112c17907742a3019b07eb8e
#
_entry.id   5ece46b4112c17907742a3019b07eb8e
#
_cell.length_a   1.000
_cell.length_b   1.000
_cell.length_c   1.000
_cell.angle_alpha   90.00
_cell.angle_beta   90.00
_cell.angle_gamma   90.00
#
_symmetry.space_group_name_H-M   'P 1'
#
loop_
_entity.id
_entity.type
_entity.pdbx_description
1 polymer ?
#
loop_
_entity_poly.entity_id
_entity_poly.type
_entity_poly.pdbx_seq_one_letter_code
_entity_poly.pdbx_strand_id
1 'polypeptide(L)'
;MGGSVYELTTAALFDLEHTRAAALLAGCEYPWQVLGELKGFIRELGAQLDGTEFERVAEDVWVHRDAHVFGSAYICGPAIIDAGTEVRHCAFIRGAALVGRGCVVGNSVELKNCILFDGVQTPHYNYVGDSILGYKAHMGAGSITSNVKSDKTLVVIKNGDELIETGRKKVGAILGDCVEIGCNSVLNPGTVLGRRASVYPTSCVRGVVPENGIYLSLIHISEPTRQAEI
;
A
#
# COMPACT_ATOMS: atom_id res chain seq x y z
N MET A 1 4.94 18.61 -25.32
CA MET A 1 3.58 18.08 -25.11
C MET A 1 3.42 17.95 -23.60
N GLY A 2 2.46 18.71 -23.01
CA GLY A 2 2.21 18.64 -21.57
C GLY A 2 1.72 17.25 -21.20
N GLY A 3 2.21 16.70 -20.07
CA GLY A 3 1.74 15.43 -19.54
C GLY A 3 0.30 15.59 -19.03
N SER A 4 -0.56 14.56 -19.23
CA SER A 4 -1.92 14.57 -18.69
C SER A 4 -1.90 14.60 -17.17
N VAL A 5 -2.75 15.42 -16.57
CA VAL A 5 -3.01 15.48 -15.13
C VAL A 5 -4.18 14.55 -14.82
N TYR A 6 -4.05 13.72 -13.81
CA TYR A 6 -5.06 12.74 -13.40
C TYR A 6 -5.67 13.13 -12.07
N GLU A 7 -6.90 12.70 -11.83
CA GLU A 7 -7.55 12.89 -10.55
C GLU A 7 -7.02 11.90 -9.51
N LEU A 8 -6.52 12.40 -8.38
CA LEU A 8 -5.88 11.61 -7.32
C LEU A 8 -6.61 11.72 -5.98
N THR A 9 -7.85 12.22 -6.01
CA THR A 9 -8.67 12.34 -4.80
C THR A 9 -8.99 10.97 -4.20
N THR A 10 -9.30 10.95 -2.92
CA THR A 10 -9.74 9.74 -2.23
C THR A 10 -10.91 9.07 -2.97
N ALA A 11 -11.89 9.84 -3.42
CA ALA A 11 -13.06 9.33 -4.13
C ALA A 11 -12.73 8.75 -5.51
N ALA A 12 -11.74 9.33 -6.22
CA ALA A 12 -11.31 8.82 -7.53
C ALA A 12 -10.57 7.47 -7.40
N LEU A 13 -9.86 7.26 -6.30
CA LEU A 13 -8.99 6.10 -6.12
C LEU A 13 -9.68 4.93 -5.41
N PHE A 14 -10.65 5.18 -4.50
CA PHE A 14 -11.16 4.18 -3.58
C PHE A 14 -12.68 4.14 -3.49
N ASP A 15 -13.19 2.92 -3.35
CA ASP A 15 -14.51 2.65 -2.81
C ASP A 15 -14.39 2.47 -1.30
N LEU A 16 -14.87 3.46 -0.55
CA LEU A 16 -14.73 3.48 0.90
C LEU A 16 -15.64 2.48 1.63
N GLU A 17 -16.55 1.79 0.96
CA GLU A 17 -17.36 0.71 1.56
C GLU A 17 -16.50 -0.50 1.95
N HIS A 18 -15.28 -0.60 1.41
CA HIS A 18 -14.36 -1.71 1.60
C HIS A 18 -13.24 -1.44 2.61
N THR A 19 -13.47 -0.56 3.58
CA THR A 19 -12.47 -0.29 4.63
C THR A 19 -13.10 0.27 5.91
N ARG A 20 -12.53 -0.08 7.06
CA ARG A 20 -12.87 0.56 8.33
C ARG A 20 -12.29 1.98 8.47
N ALA A 21 -11.40 2.38 7.55
CA ALA A 21 -10.85 3.74 7.53
C ALA A 21 -11.76 4.75 6.78
N ALA A 22 -12.98 4.38 6.39
CA ALA A 22 -13.87 5.20 5.58
C ALA A 22 -14.05 6.61 6.14
N ALA A 23 -14.35 6.75 7.43
CA ALA A 23 -14.55 8.05 8.07
C ALA A 23 -13.28 8.91 8.07
N LEU A 24 -12.11 8.31 8.27
CA LEU A 24 -10.82 9.01 8.22
C LEU A 24 -10.51 9.49 6.81
N LEU A 25 -10.68 8.63 5.82
CA LEU A 25 -10.37 8.91 4.41
C LEU A 25 -11.34 9.90 3.78
N ALA A 26 -12.62 9.84 4.13
CA ALA A 26 -13.64 10.76 3.62
C ALA A 26 -13.42 12.22 4.05
N GLY A 27 -12.68 12.44 5.15
CA GLY A 27 -12.31 13.77 5.63
C GLY A 27 -11.16 14.44 4.87
N CYS A 28 -10.53 13.73 3.92
CA CYS A 28 -9.34 14.19 3.22
C CYS A 28 -9.53 14.24 1.71
N GLU A 29 -9.01 15.27 1.08
CA GLU A 29 -8.97 15.38 -0.38
C GLU A 29 -8.08 14.28 -0.97
N TYR A 30 -6.86 14.18 -0.45
CA TYR A 30 -5.87 13.19 -0.91
C TYR A 30 -5.62 12.12 0.15
N PRO A 31 -5.57 10.83 -0.24
CA PRO A 31 -5.48 9.74 0.72
C PRO A 31 -4.20 9.73 1.56
N TRP A 32 -3.07 10.21 1.06
CA TRP A 32 -1.81 10.25 1.84
C TRP A 32 -1.85 11.21 3.03
N GLN A 33 -2.82 12.12 3.08
CA GLN A 33 -2.98 13.06 4.20
C GLN A 33 -3.25 12.33 5.51
N VAL A 34 -3.99 11.22 5.49
CA VAL A 34 -4.34 10.44 6.70
C VAL A 34 -3.17 9.71 7.35
N LEU A 35 -2.05 9.50 6.64
CA LEU A 35 -0.92 8.71 7.15
C LEU A 35 -0.31 9.24 8.45
N GLY A 36 -0.51 10.52 8.77
CA GLY A 36 -0.06 11.12 10.04
C GLY A 36 -0.95 10.80 11.22
N GLU A 37 -2.23 10.59 10.97
CA GLU A 37 -3.28 10.41 11.98
C GLU A 37 -3.60 8.92 12.19
N LEU A 38 -3.18 8.06 11.27
CA LEU A 38 -3.52 6.64 11.24
C LEU A 38 -3.27 5.93 12.56
N LYS A 39 -2.16 6.24 13.23
CA LYS A 39 -1.81 5.63 14.52
C LYS A 39 -2.83 5.91 15.62
N GLY A 40 -3.28 7.17 15.72
CA GLY A 40 -4.32 7.59 16.66
C GLY A 40 -5.67 6.97 16.30
N PHE A 41 -6.03 7.05 15.03
CA PHE A 41 -7.27 6.49 14.51
C PHE A 41 -7.42 4.99 14.80
N ILE A 42 -6.38 4.18 14.59
CA ILE A 42 -6.43 2.73 14.86
C ILE A 42 -6.69 2.46 16.35
N ARG A 43 -6.09 3.25 17.26
CA ARG A 43 -6.33 3.10 18.70
C ARG A 43 -7.77 3.43 19.09
N GLU A 44 -8.28 4.53 18.57
CA GLU A 44 -9.66 4.96 18.83
C GLU A 44 -10.67 3.95 18.26
N LEU A 45 -10.47 3.52 17.02
CA LEU A 45 -11.29 2.51 16.37
C LEU A 45 -11.23 1.17 17.14
N GLY A 46 -10.01 0.72 17.47
CA GLY A 46 -9.80 -0.54 18.17
C GLY A 46 -10.49 -0.60 19.54
N ALA A 47 -10.50 0.52 20.26
CA ALA A 47 -11.21 0.62 21.55
C ALA A 47 -12.74 0.55 21.42
N GLN A 48 -13.30 0.75 20.24
CA GLN A 48 -14.74 0.70 19.93
C GLN A 48 -15.18 -0.63 19.31
N LEU A 49 -14.24 -1.52 18.96
CA LEU A 49 -14.57 -2.80 18.34
C LEU A 49 -15.31 -3.71 19.32
N ASP A 50 -16.28 -4.47 18.78
CA ASP A 50 -17.05 -5.43 19.57
C ASP A 50 -16.15 -6.57 20.07
N GLY A 51 -16.01 -6.71 21.37
CA GLY A 51 -15.22 -7.76 22.00
C GLY A 51 -15.74 -9.20 21.75
N THR A 52 -16.95 -9.35 21.22
CA THR A 52 -17.47 -10.66 20.79
C THR A 52 -16.88 -11.08 19.45
N GLU A 53 -16.55 -10.13 18.57
CA GLU A 53 -15.96 -10.38 17.25
C GLU A 53 -14.44 -10.25 17.27
N PHE A 54 -13.91 -9.28 18.03
CA PHE A 54 -12.48 -8.99 18.10
C PHE A 54 -11.88 -9.37 19.46
N GLU A 55 -10.70 -9.91 19.41
CA GLU A 55 -9.86 -10.15 20.59
C GLU A 55 -8.70 -9.18 20.62
N ARG A 56 -8.47 -8.54 21.77
CA ARG A 56 -7.25 -7.76 22.02
C ARG A 56 -6.12 -8.69 22.45
N VAL A 57 -5.29 -9.11 21.49
CA VAL A 57 -4.23 -10.12 21.69
C VAL A 57 -2.94 -9.56 22.27
N ALA A 58 -2.73 -8.25 22.19
CA ALA A 58 -1.60 -7.52 22.75
C ALA A 58 -1.93 -6.05 22.98
N GLU A 59 -0.99 -5.24 23.45
CA GLU A 59 -1.18 -3.80 23.57
C GLU A 59 -1.49 -3.16 22.21
N ASP A 60 -2.68 -2.54 22.11
CA ASP A 60 -3.21 -1.92 20.90
C ASP A 60 -3.24 -2.86 19.65
N VAL A 61 -3.40 -4.17 19.86
CA VAL A 61 -3.54 -5.15 18.79
C VAL A 61 -4.88 -5.85 18.90
N TRP A 62 -5.75 -5.65 17.92
CA TRP A 62 -7.07 -6.29 17.80
C TRP A 62 -7.11 -7.21 16.59
N VAL A 63 -7.50 -8.45 16.83
CA VAL A 63 -7.58 -9.48 15.80
C VAL A 63 -9.00 -10.05 15.80
N HIS A 64 -9.65 -10.04 14.64
CA HIS A 64 -10.96 -10.66 14.50
C HIS A 64 -10.86 -12.17 14.71
N ARG A 65 -11.87 -12.78 15.35
CA ARG A 65 -11.85 -14.22 15.70
C ARG A 65 -11.82 -15.15 14.49
N ASP A 66 -12.31 -14.68 13.32
CA ASP A 66 -12.24 -15.41 12.04
C ASP A 66 -10.94 -15.13 11.27
N ALA A 67 -10.03 -14.30 11.79
CA ALA A 67 -8.72 -14.11 11.19
C ALA A 67 -7.78 -15.23 11.59
N HIS A 68 -6.89 -15.62 10.68
CA HIS A 68 -5.91 -16.67 10.94
C HIS A 68 -4.49 -16.08 11.03
N VAL A 69 -3.96 -16.02 12.24
CA VAL A 69 -2.58 -15.55 12.49
C VAL A 69 -1.68 -16.75 12.79
N PHE A 70 -0.70 -17.00 11.94
CA PHE A 70 0.25 -18.10 12.12
C PHE A 70 1.24 -17.81 13.26
N GLY A 71 1.62 -18.83 14.03
CA GLY A 71 2.37 -18.68 15.26
C GLY A 71 3.77 -18.05 15.15
N SER A 72 4.33 -17.93 13.95
CA SER A 72 5.62 -17.26 13.70
C SER A 72 5.46 -15.81 13.20
N ALA A 73 4.25 -15.31 13.03
CA ALA A 73 4.01 -13.91 12.73
C ALA A 73 4.23 -13.06 13.99
N TYR A 74 4.74 -11.84 13.81
CA TYR A 74 4.90 -10.88 14.89
C TYR A 74 4.12 -9.60 14.60
N ILE A 75 3.24 -9.21 15.52
CA ILE A 75 2.38 -8.04 15.38
C ILE A 75 2.62 -7.06 16.51
N CYS A 76 3.12 -5.87 16.17
CA CYS A 76 3.19 -4.73 17.08
C CYS A 76 1.96 -3.82 16.90
N GLY A 77 1.47 -3.27 18.00
CA GLY A 77 0.39 -2.25 17.97
C GLY A 77 0.85 -0.83 17.58
N PRO A 78 -0.09 0.05 17.24
CA PRO A 78 -1.49 -0.29 17.05
C PRO A 78 -1.74 -1.03 15.73
N ALA A 79 -2.56 -2.06 15.79
CA ALA A 79 -2.93 -2.84 14.61
C ALA A 79 -4.35 -3.41 14.74
N ILE A 80 -5.08 -3.43 13.64
CA ILE A 80 -6.36 -4.14 13.52
C ILE A 80 -6.23 -5.12 12.36
N ILE A 81 -6.55 -6.39 12.62
CA ILE A 81 -6.62 -7.47 11.62
C ILE A 81 -8.07 -7.93 11.53
N ASP A 82 -8.72 -7.68 10.39
CA ASP A 82 -10.15 -7.93 10.23
C ASP A 82 -10.47 -9.38 9.80
N ALA A 83 -11.77 -9.69 9.74
CA ALA A 83 -12.32 -11.02 9.51
C ALA A 83 -11.77 -11.71 8.25
N GLY A 84 -11.52 -12.99 8.34
CA GLY A 84 -11.09 -13.83 7.22
C GLY A 84 -9.70 -13.53 6.68
N THR A 85 -8.96 -12.64 7.35
CA THR A 85 -7.59 -12.28 6.96
C THR A 85 -6.59 -13.33 7.44
N GLU A 86 -5.64 -13.68 6.56
CA GLU A 86 -4.51 -14.53 6.89
C GLU A 86 -3.24 -13.71 7.12
N VAL A 87 -2.62 -13.85 8.30
CA VAL A 87 -1.28 -13.34 8.60
C VAL A 87 -0.33 -14.52 8.68
N ARG A 88 0.43 -14.73 7.60
CA ARG A 88 1.20 -15.96 7.39
C ARG A 88 2.56 -15.96 8.11
N HIS A 89 3.28 -17.06 7.96
CA HIS A 89 4.57 -17.29 8.61
C HIS A 89 5.56 -16.14 8.40
N CYS A 90 6.24 -15.74 9.49
CA CYS A 90 7.27 -14.72 9.49
C CYS A 90 6.82 -13.33 9.01
N ALA A 91 5.51 -13.07 8.92
CA ALA A 91 5.01 -11.72 8.68
C ALA A 91 5.37 -10.82 9.86
N PHE A 92 5.80 -9.59 9.58
CA PHE A 92 6.14 -8.59 10.57
C PHE A 92 5.26 -7.34 10.42
N ILE A 93 4.26 -7.20 11.27
CA ILE A 93 3.41 -6.01 11.33
C ILE A 93 4.00 -5.08 12.39
N ARG A 94 4.64 -3.98 11.94
CA ARG A 94 5.39 -3.03 12.78
C ARG A 94 4.54 -1.99 13.50
N GLY A 95 3.25 -2.02 13.31
CA GLY A 95 2.31 -1.08 13.90
C GLY A 95 1.86 0.04 12.97
N ALA A 96 0.83 0.74 13.42
CA ALA A 96 -0.01 1.61 12.62
C ALA A 96 -0.52 0.90 11.35
N ALA A 97 -0.98 -0.35 11.50
CA ALA A 97 -1.49 -1.15 10.39
C ALA A 97 -2.99 -1.42 10.56
N LEU A 98 -3.79 -1.00 9.61
CA LEU A 98 -5.20 -1.35 9.50
C LEU A 98 -5.37 -2.31 8.32
N VAL A 99 -5.67 -3.57 8.62
CA VAL A 99 -5.79 -4.63 7.63
C VAL A 99 -7.26 -5.04 7.53
N GLY A 100 -7.84 -4.87 6.36
CA GLY A 100 -9.24 -5.13 6.05
C GLY A 100 -9.59 -6.61 6.03
N ARG A 101 -10.83 -6.94 5.62
CA ARG A 101 -11.37 -8.29 5.58
C ARG A 101 -10.76 -9.11 4.44
N GLY A 102 -10.56 -10.41 4.66
CA GLY A 102 -10.15 -11.34 3.61
C GLY A 102 -8.80 -11.01 2.97
N CYS A 103 -7.94 -10.27 3.67
CA CYS A 103 -6.59 -9.94 3.20
C CYS A 103 -5.62 -11.12 3.35
N VAL A 104 -4.55 -11.07 2.59
CA VAL A 104 -3.40 -11.96 2.77
C VAL A 104 -2.17 -11.12 3.09
N VAL A 105 -1.68 -11.22 4.32
CA VAL A 105 -0.37 -10.73 4.72
C VAL A 105 0.56 -11.94 4.75
N GLY A 106 1.27 -12.14 3.67
CA GLY A 106 1.95 -13.39 3.36
C GLY A 106 3.28 -13.59 4.07
N ASN A 107 4.00 -14.62 3.62
CA ASN A 107 5.29 -14.99 4.19
C ASN A 107 6.30 -13.85 4.10
N SER A 108 6.91 -13.53 5.23
CA SER A 108 7.99 -12.52 5.33
C SER A 108 7.60 -11.14 4.78
N VAL A 109 6.33 -10.77 4.92
CA VAL A 109 5.82 -9.44 4.57
C VAL A 109 6.04 -8.49 5.74
N GLU A 110 6.53 -7.29 5.48
CA GLU A 110 6.58 -6.24 6.48
C GLU A 110 5.53 -5.15 6.17
N LEU A 111 4.67 -4.87 7.16
CA LEU A 111 3.69 -3.78 7.13
C LEU A 111 4.06 -2.69 8.15
N LYS A 112 4.02 -1.43 7.74
CA LYS A 112 4.30 -0.30 8.62
C LYS A 112 3.56 0.95 8.18
N ASN A 113 2.74 1.52 9.06
CA ASN A 113 1.97 2.74 8.82
C ASN A 113 1.19 2.67 7.49
N CYS A 114 0.27 1.71 7.41
CA CYS A 114 -0.45 1.42 6.17
C CYS A 114 -1.91 1.04 6.41
N ILE A 115 -2.72 1.24 5.38
CA ILE A 115 -4.10 0.76 5.29
C ILE A 115 -4.18 -0.22 4.12
N LEU A 116 -4.63 -1.43 4.40
CA LEU A 116 -5.00 -2.43 3.43
C LEU A 116 -6.53 -2.53 3.43
N PHE A 117 -7.17 -2.24 2.33
CA PHE A 117 -8.62 -2.42 2.16
C PHE A 117 -8.97 -3.90 2.09
N ASP A 118 -10.27 -4.22 2.04
CA ASP A 118 -10.73 -5.60 1.97
C ASP A 118 -10.18 -6.33 0.74
N GLY A 119 -9.79 -7.58 0.93
CA GLY A 119 -9.29 -8.45 -0.14
C GLY A 119 -7.91 -8.13 -0.68
N VAL A 120 -7.17 -7.21 -0.06
CA VAL A 120 -5.79 -6.90 -0.46
C VAL A 120 -4.87 -8.11 -0.27
N GLN A 121 -4.01 -8.35 -1.24
CA GLN A 121 -3.04 -9.45 -1.19
C GLN A 121 -1.60 -8.93 -1.28
N THR A 122 -0.83 -9.22 -0.25
CA THR A 122 0.62 -9.04 -0.18
C THR A 122 1.25 -10.39 0.16
N PRO A 123 1.25 -11.37 -0.78
CA PRO A 123 1.42 -12.77 -0.43
C PRO A 123 2.84 -13.20 -0.08
N HIS A 124 3.89 -12.50 -0.56
CA HIS A 124 5.27 -13.00 -0.45
C HIS A 124 6.30 -11.87 -0.46
N TYR A 125 7.09 -11.75 0.64
CA TYR A 125 8.27 -10.90 0.71
C TYR A 125 8.01 -9.43 0.30
N ASN A 126 6.83 -8.91 0.61
CA ASN A 126 6.50 -7.53 0.29
C ASN A 126 6.90 -6.60 1.45
N TYR A 127 7.30 -5.38 1.11
CA TYR A 127 7.37 -4.28 2.06
C TYR A 127 6.29 -3.25 1.73
N VAL A 128 5.43 -2.96 2.71
CA VAL A 128 4.38 -1.94 2.60
C VAL A 128 4.55 -0.93 3.71
N GLY A 129 5.11 0.22 3.37
CA GLY A 129 5.39 1.29 4.34
C GLY A 129 4.80 2.62 3.93
N ASP A 130 4.13 3.32 4.86
CA ASP A 130 3.51 4.63 4.65
C ASP A 130 2.65 4.66 3.37
N SER A 131 1.79 3.65 3.22
CA SER A 131 1.07 3.33 1.97
C SER A 131 -0.40 3.01 2.21
N ILE A 132 -1.21 3.15 1.17
CA ILE A 132 -2.63 2.77 1.19
C ILE A 132 -2.90 1.89 -0.04
N LEU A 133 -3.41 0.69 0.20
CA LEU A 133 -3.75 -0.29 -0.82
C LEU A 133 -5.27 -0.46 -0.86
N GLY A 134 -5.88 -0.12 -1.99
CA GLY A 134 -7.31 -0.16 -2.22
C GLY A 134 -7.89 -1.57 -2.33
N TYR A 135 -9.20 -1.64 -2.43
CA TYR A 135 -9.95 -2.89 -2.49
C TYR A 135 -9.39 -3.86 -3.53
N LYS A 136 -9.10 -5.09 -3.11
CA LYS A 136 -8.53 -6.16 -3.95
C LYS A 136 -7.23 -5.80 -4.66
N ALA A 137 -6.47 -4.80 -4.20
CA ALA A 137 -5.14 -4.57 -4.75
C ALA A 137 -4.21 -5.75 -4.44
N HIS A 138 -3.38 -6.10 -5.40
CA HIS A 138 -2.46 -7.23 -5.30
C HIS A 138 -1.01 -6.79 -5.55
N MET A 139 -0.11 -7.23 -4.69
CA MET A 139 1.32 -7.02 -4.84
C MET A 139 2.04 -8.34 -5.11
N GLY A 140 2.55 -8.52 -6.31
CA GLY A 140 3.36 -9.69 -6.68
C GLY A 140 4.56 -9.89 -5.76
N ALA A 141 5.09 -11.11 -5.73
CA ALA A 141 6.18 -11.50 -4.85
C ALA A 141 7.39 -10.56 -4.96
N GLY A 142 7.93 -10.14 -3.82
CA GLY A 142 9.11 -9.26 -3.76
C GLY A 142 8.87 -7.82 -4.18
N SER A 143 7.65 -7.42 -4.54
CA SER A 143 7.37 -6.02 -4.83
C SER A 143 7.32 -5.20 -3.53
N ILE A 144 7.78 -3.95 -3.60
CA ILE A 144 7.94 -3.09 -2.41
C ILE A 144 7.47 -1.65 -2.66
N THR A 145 6.99 -1.00 -1.59
CA THR A 145 6.71 0.43 -1.57
C THR A 145 7.86 1.17 -0.89
N SER A 146 8.78 1.75 -1.67
CA SER A 146 9.81 2.62 -1.10
C SER A 146 9.17 3.91 -0.59
N ASN A 147 9.39 4.26 0.67
CA ASN A 147 8.67 5.36 1.33
C ASN A 147 9.53 6.59 1.68
N VAL A 148 10.83 6.54 1.42
CA VAL A 148 11.78 7.63 1.71
C VAL A 148 12.63 7.93 0.48
N LYS A 149 12.72 9.22 0.13
CA LYS A 149 13.64 9.66 -0.91
C LYS A 149 15.10 9.59 -0.44
N SER A 150 16.03 9.31 -1.36
CA SER A 150 17.46 9.21 -1.04
C SER A 150 18.05 10.52 -0.48
N ASP A 151 17.54 11.67 -0.95
CA ASP A 151 17.94 13.00 -0.50
C ASP A 151 17.25 13.44 0.80
N LYS A 152 16.35 12.59 1.37
CA LYS A 152 15.58 12.84 2.59
C LYS A 152 14.71 14.11 2.57
N THR A 153 14.47 14.68 1.41
CA THR A 153 13.54 15.80 1.23
C THR A 153 12.08 15.34 1.33
N LEU A 154 11.14 16.29 1.34
CA LEU A 154 9.71 15.96 1.33
C LEU A 154 9.33 15.22 0.03
N VAL A 155 8.40 14.29 0.16
CA VAL A 155 7.88 13.56 -1.00
C VAL A 155 6.97 14.48 -1.79
N VAL A 156 7.21 14.56 -3.09
CA VAL A 156 6.37 15.28 -4.06
C VAL A 156 5.86 14.28 -5.07
N ILE A 157 4.56 14.30 -5.34
CA ILE A 157 3.92 13.44 -6.33
C ILE A 157 3.94 14.18 -7.67
N LYS A 158 4.55 13.55 -8.67
CA LYS A 158 4.56 14.08 -10.04
C LYS A 158 3.36 13.53 -10.81
N ASN A 159 2.41 14.42 -11.13
CA ASN A 159 1.17 14.11 -11.85
C ASN A 159 1.15 14.86 -13.20
N GLY A 160 1.68 14.24 -14.24
CA GLY A 160 1.93 14.95 -15.50
C GLY A 160 2.93 16.10 -15.30
N ASP A 161 2.49 17.32 -15.60
CA ASP A 161 3.28 18.55 -15.39
C ASP A 161 3.07 19.17 -14.01
N GLU A 162 2.13 18.65 -13.22
CA GLU A 162 1.83 19.11 -11.87
C GLU A 162 2.73 18.44 -10.83
N LEU A 163 3.14 19.23 -9.83
CA LEU A 163 3.88 18.76 -8.67
C LEU A 163 3.04 18.96 -7.41
N ILE A 164 2.59 17.87 -6.81
CA ILE A 164 1.74 17.90 -5.61
C ILE A 164 2.63 17.64 -4.39
N GLU A 165 2.76 18.66 -3.56
CA GLU A 165 3.51 18.54 -2.30
C GLU A 165 2.71 17.74 -1.27
N THR A 166 3.30 16.68 -0.74
CA THR A 166 2.63 15.86 0.30
C THR A 166 2.81 16.42 1.71
N GLY A 167 3.73 17.34 1.91
CA GLY A 167 4.12 17.84 3.23
C GLY A 167 4.84 16.80 4.12
N ARG A 168 5.15 15.60 3.58
CA ARG A 168 5.65 14.47 4.35
C ARG A 168 7.01 13.98 3.86
N LYS A 169 7.86 13.57 4.80
CA LYS A 169 9.15 12.90 4.48
C LYS A 169 8.97 11.45 4.08
N LYS A 170 7.83 10.83 4.45
CA LYS A 170 7.54 9.42 4.18
C LYS A 170 6.15 9.30 3.58
N VAL A 171 6.12 8.88 2.34
CA VAL A 171 4.94 8.42 1.60
C VAL A 171 5.43 7.31 0.69
N GLY A 172 4.88 6.13 0.83
CA GLY A 172 5.19 4.98 -0.02
C GLY A 172 4.41 5.06 -1.33
N ALA A 173 3.46 4.16 -1.51
CA ALA A 173 2.59 4.13 -2.67
C ALA A 173 1.11 4.18 -2.28
N ILE A 174 0.32 4.76 -3.16
CA ILE A 174 -1.13 4.75 -3.09
C ILE A 174 -1.63 3.92 -4.26
N LEU A 175 -2.22 2.76 -3.97
CA LEU A 175 -2.76 1.85 -4.97
C LEU A 175 -4.28 1.94 -4.94
N GLY A 176 -4.89 2.41 -6.02
CA GLY A 176 -6.34 2.41 -6.18
C GLY A 176 -6.93 1.00 -6.17
N ASP A 177 -8.24 0.89 -6.22
CA ASP A 177 -8.92 -0.40 -6.20
C ASP A 177 -8.52 -1.29 -7.38
N CYS A 178 -8.37 -2.59 -7.13
CA CYS A 178 -8.05 -3.62 -8.13
C CYS A 178 -6.74 -3.38 -8.90
N VAL A 179 -5.76 -2.72 -8.27
CA VAL A 179 -4.43 -2.55 -8.85
C VAL A 179 -3.65 -3.85 -8.78
N GLU A 180 -2.90 -4.16 -9.85
CA GLU A 180 -2.04 -5.34 -9.96
C GLU A 180 -0.57 -4.94 -10.10
N ILE A 181 0.27 -5.36 -9.15
CA ILE A 181 1.72 -5.09 -9.18
C ILE A 181 2.48 -6.37 -9.48
N GLY A 182 3.24 -6.37 -10.59
CA GLY A 182 4.11 -7.48 -10.97
C GLY A 182 5.24 -7.72 -9.98
N CYS A 183 5.71 -8.98 -9.93
CA CYS A 183 6.78 -9.41 -9.02
C CYS A 183 8.04 -8.56 -9.14
N ASN A 184 8.76 -8.40 -8.01
CA ASN A 184 10.02 -7.65 -7.90
C ASN A 184 9.95 -6.20 -8.41
N SER A 185 8.77 -5.60 -8.42
CA SER A 185 8.62 -4.19 -8.78
C SER A 185 8.88 -3.28 -7.58
N VAL A 186 9.48 -2.12 -7.84
CA VAL A 186 9.72 -1.08 -6.85
C VAL A 186 8.83 0.12 -7.15
N LEU A 187 7.94 0.43 -6.20
CA LEU A 187 7.13 1.64 -6.24
C LEU A 187 7.88 2.73 -5.46
N ASN A 188 8.39 3.74 -6.17
CA ASN A 188 9.16 4.82 -5.56
C ASN A 188 8.28 5.72 -4.68
N PRO A 189 8.87 6.49 -3.74
CA PRO A 189 8.13 7.37 -2.84
C PRO A 189 7.16 8.30 -3.58
N GLY A 190 5.89 8.28 -3.18
CA GLY A 190 4.85 9.09 -3.79
C GLY A 190 4.30 8.53 -5.12
N THR A 191 4.52 7.25 -5.42
CA THR A 191 3.86 6.59 -6.55
C THR A 191 2.36 6.47 -6.27
N VAL A 192 1.53 6.86 -7.26
CA VAL A 192 0.07 6.70 -7.21
C VAL A 192 -0.40 5.92 -8.43
N LEU A 193 -1.17 4.86 -8.19
CA LEU A 193 -1.79 4.09 -9.25
C LEU A 193 -3.32 4.22 -9.18
N GLY A 194 -3.92 4.63 -10.29
CA GLY A 194 -5.37 4.69 -10.45
C GLY A 194 -6.00 3.30 -10.41
N ARG A 195 -7.32 3.26 -10.27
CA ARG A 195 -8.07 1.99 -10.22
C ARG A 195 -7.74 1.08 -11.40
N ARG A 196 -7.59 -0.22 -11.16
CA ARG A 196 -7.32 -1.25 -12.19
C ARG A 196 -6.05 -1.01 -13.01
N ALA A 197 -5.14 -0.17 -12.52
CA ALA A 197 -3.84 -0.05 -13.15
C ALA A 197 -3.00 -1.31 -12.91
N SER A 198 -2.14 -1.62 -13.86
CA SER A 198 -1.26 -2.79 -13.80
C SER A 198 0.20 -2.40 -14.01
N VAL A 199 1.08 -3.00 -13.24
CA VAL A 199 2.53 -2.85 -13.36
C VAL A 199 3.16 -4.18 -13.75
N TYR A 200 3.92 -4.18 -14.83
CA TYR A 200 4.66 -5.39 -15.24
C TYR A 200 5.79 -5.73 -14.25
N PRO A 201 6.15 -7.03 -14.15
CA PRO A 201 7.23 -7.45 -13.25
C PRO A 201 8.54 -6.68 -13.46
N THR A 202 9.34 -6.60 -12.40
CA THR A 202 10.68 -5.95 -12.39
C THR A 202 10.67 -4.47 -12.78
N SER A 203 9.54 -3.80 -12.62
CA SER A 203 9.40 -2.37 -12.94
C SER A 203 9.86 -1.47 -11.79
N CYS A 204 10.43 -0.31 -12.16
CA CYS A 204 10.74 0.77 -11.24
C CYS A 204 9.79 1.95 -11.50
N VAL A 205 8.70 2.00 -10.75
CA VAL A 205 7.59 2.92 -10.98
C VAL A 205 7.82 4.25 -10.28
N ARG A 206 7.50 5.36 -10.95
CA ARG A 206 7.57 6.73 -10.40
C ARG A 206 6.38 7.57 -10.88
N GLY A 207 5.88 8.45 -10.02
CA GLY A 207 4.79 9.35 -10.33
C GLY A 207 3.43 8.64 -10.41
N VAL A 208 2.60 9.02 -11.36
CA VAL A 208 1.22 8.56 -11.48
C VAL A 208 1.07 7.60 -12.65
N VAL A 209 0.39 6.46 -12.40
CA VAL A 209 -0.12 5.55 -13.43
C VAL A 209 -1.64 5.74 -13.47
N PRO A 210 -2.22 6.09 -14.62
CA PRO A 210 -3.65 6.37 -14.70
C PRO A 210 -4.51 5.13 -14.46
N GLU A 211 -5.79 5.38 -14.21
CA GLU A 211 -6.81 4.33 -14.16
C GLU A 211 -6.78 3.47 -15.44
N ASN A 212 -6.88 2.14 -15.28
CA ASN A 212 -6.75 1.13 -16.34
C ASN A 212 -5.40 1.19 -17.09
N GLY A 213 -4.43 1.97 -16.60
CA GLY A 213 -3.12 2.11 -17.23
C GLY A 213 -2.25 0.86 -17.04
N ILE A 214 -1.39 0.59 -18.01
CA ILE A 214 -0.37 -0.46 -17.94
C ILE A 214 0.99 0.23 -17.88
N TYR A 215 1.75 -0.04 -16.81
CA TYR A 215 3.11 0.44 -16.66
C TYR A 215 4.11 -0.65 -17.03
N LEU A 216 4.89 -0.38 -18.05
CA LEU A 216 6.01 -1.22 -18.49
C LEU A 216 7.29 -0.40 -18.37
N SER A 217 8.20 -0.83 -17.48
CA SER A 217 9.54 -0.26 -17.43
C SER A 217 10.34 -0.76 -18.62
N LEU A 218 10.39 -0.01 -19.68
CA LEU A 218 11.32 -0.25 -20.77
C LEU A 218 12.70 0.15 -20.28
N ILE A 219 13.47 -0.81 -19.79
CA ILE A 219 14.92 -0.64 -19.76
C ILE A 219 15.35 -0.75 -21.21
N HIS A 220 15.45 0.38 -21.90
CA HIS A 220 16.21 0.45 -23.14
C HIS A 220 17.67 0.27 -22.81
N ILE A 221 18.13 -0.96 -22.74
CA ILE A 221 19.51 -1.28 -23.00
C ILE A 221 19.65 -1.23 -24.52
N SER A 222 19.78 -0.05 -25.07
CA SER A 222 20.38 0.09 -26.40
C SER A 222 21.89 0.00 -26.23
N GLU A 223 22.38 -1.19 -25.93
CA GLU A 223 23.76 -1.49 -26.30
C GLU A 223 23.72 -1.82 -27.78
N PRO A 224 24.44 -1.06 -28.62
CA PRO A 224 24.72 -1.55 -29.97
C PRO A 224 25.49 -2.86 -29.77
N THR A 225 24.89 -3.95 -30.19
CA THR A 225 25.58 -5.23 -30.30
C THR A 225 26.78 -4.96 -31.18
N ARG A 226 27.98 -4.79 -30.62
CA ARG A 226 29.21 -4.94 -31.35
C ARG A 226 29.26 -6.44 -31.71
N GLN A 227 28.77 -6.78 -32.90
CA GLN A 227 29.21 -7.98 -33.53
C GLN A 227 30.73 -7.88 -33.64
N ALA A 228 31.41 -8.69 -32.83
CA ALA A 228 32.81 -8.95 -33.08
C ALA A 228 32.88 -9.64 -34.42
N GLU A 229 33.33 -8.94 -35.43
CA GLU A 229 33.80 -9.56 -36.64
C GLU A 229 35.03 -10.39 -36.25
N ILE A 230 34.90 -11.70 -36.43
CA ILE A 230 36.01 -12.67 -36.38
C ILE A 230 36.57 -12.76 -37.79
#